data_27579e29c8bbe1286d0ed25904ed12ea
#
_entry.id   27579e29c8bbe1286d0ed25904ed12ea
#
_cell.length_a   1.000
_cell.length_b   1.000
_cell.length_c   1.000
_cell.angle_alpha   90.00
_cell.angle_beta   90.00
_cell.angle_gamma   90.00
#
_symmetry.space_group_name_H-M   'P 1'
#
loop_
_entity.id
_entity.type
_entity.pdbx_description
1 polymer ?
#
loop_
_entity_poly.entity_id
_entity_poly.type
_entity_poly.pdbx_seq_one_letter_code
_entity_poly.pdbx_strand_id
1 'polypeptide(L)'
;VLDLTRHEPRQALAAQAQVRCTDLRLEDWAQPVQSAFESGEGGIEQYLARHRAALSAGRALSHFTLYVEERPVSALTLSLLPGLARLDDIGTVQDCQGQGYATALIQAVLAFARARGARTCVLEASLDGLSIYRKAGFKPLFDYRTFCQE
;
A
#
# COMPACT_ATOMS: atom_id res chain seq x y z
N VAL A 1 13.81 3.47 1.68
CA VAL A 1 13.47 4.88 1.46
C VAL A 1 13.50 5.23 -0.02
N LEU A 2 12.65 6.15 -0.46
CA LEU A 2 12.60 6.68 -1.82
C LEU A 2 12.56 8.20 -1.78
N ASP A 3 13.42 8.83 -2.60
CA ASP A 3 13.38 10.27 -2.84
C ASP A 3 12.33 10.58 -3.94
N LEU A 4 11.22 11.17 -3.55
CA LEU A 4 10.11 11.49 -4.44
C LEU A 4 10.38 12.72 -5.32
N THR A 5 11.37 13.54 -4.99
CA THR A 5 11.71 14.72 -5.81
C THR A 5 12.33 14.33 -7.15
N ARG A 6 12.96 13.15 -7.20
CA ARG A 6 13.64 12.57 -8.37
C ARG A 6 12.92 11.36 -8.96
N HIS A 7 11.80 10.96 -8.33
CA HIS A 7 11.05 9.79 -8.78
C HIS A 7 10.20 10.12 -10.00
N GLU A 8 10.37 9.36 -11.07
CA GLU A 8 9.52 9.40 -12.25
C GLU A 8 8.65 8.15 -12.29
N PRO A 9 7.32 8.29 -12.46
CA PRO A 9 6.44 7.14 -12.63
C PRO A 9 6.84 6.33 -13.87
N ARG A 10 7.08 5.03 -13.68
CA ARG A 10 7.62 4.17 -14.75
C ARG A 10 6.59 3.25 -15.41
N GLN A 11 5.39 3.18 -14.89
CA GLN A 11 4.40 2.22 -15.38
C GLN A 11 3.02 2.87 -15.52
N ALA A 12 2.46 2.80 -16.73
CA ALA A 12 1.07 3.10 -16.97
C ALA A 12 0.19 1.95 -16.44
N LEU A 13 -0.97 2.30 -15.88
CA LEU A 13 -2.01 1.33 -15.54
C LEU A 13 -2.51 0.64 -16.84
N ALA A 14 -2.80 -0.66 -16.76
CA ALA A 14 -3.52 -1.34 -17.83
C ALA A 14 -4.87 -0.65 -18.06
N ALA A 15 -5.37 -0.67 -19.29
CA ALA A 15 -6.56 0.08 -19.70
C ALA A 15 -7.84 -0.21 -18.86
N GLN A 16 -7.89 -1.38 -18.23
CA GLN A 16 -9.01 -1.82 -17.38
C GLN A 16 -8.74 -1.65 -15.87
N ALA A 17 -7.56 -1.15 -15.48
CA ALA A 17 -7.19 -1.00 -14.09
C ALA A 17 -7.44 0.45 -13.62
N GLN A 18 -8.02 0.60 -12.43
CA GLN A 18 -8.29 1.90 -11.80
C GLN A 18 -7.83 1.89 -10.36
N VAL A 19 -7.18 2.96 -9.92
CA VAL A 19 -6.84 3.19 -8.52
C VAL A 19 -7.83 4.17 -7.92
N ARG A 20 -8.45 3.79 -6.79
CA ARG A 20 -9.43 4.62 -6.07
C ARG A 20 -9.02 4.76 -4.61
N CYS A 21 -9.30 5.91 -4.00
CA CYS A 21 -9.30 6.07 -2.56
C CYS A 21 -10.54 5.36 -1.99
N THR A 22 -10.34 4.47 -1.03
CA THR A 22 -11.39 3.60 -0.47
C THR A 22 -11.62 3.83 1.02
N ASP A 23 -11.34 5.05 1.53
CA ASP A 23 -11.58 5.41 2.95
C ASP A 23 -13.04 5.23 3.38
N LEU A 24 -13.99 5.38 2.45
CA LEU A 24 -15.43 5.15 2.67
C LEU A 24 -15.87 3.70 2.35
N ARG A 25 -14.98 2.86 1.85
CA ARG A 25 -15.23 1.47 1.43
C ARG A 25 -14.06 0.58 1.83
N LEU A 26 -13.74 0.58 3.13
CA LEU A 26 -12.59 -0.16 3.66
C LEU A 26 -12.65 -1.67 3.42
N GLU A 27 -13.83 -2.23 3.20
CA GLU A 27 -13.99 -3.64 2.83
C GLU A 27 -13.28 -3.97 1.52
N ASP A 28 -13.31 -3.06 0.54
CA ASP A 28 -12.63 -3.25 -0.75
C ASP A 28 -11.09 -3.21 -0.58
N TRP A 29 -10.59 -2.36 0.32
CA TRP A 29 -9.17 -2.35 0.70
C TRP A 29 -8.78 -3.61 1.49
N ALA A 30 -9.65 -4.09 2.36
CA ALA A 30 -9.35 -5.23 3.23
C ALA A 30 -9.19 -6.55 2.47
N GLN A 31 -9.91 -6.76 1.37
CA GLN A 31 -9.88 -8.02 0.62
C GLN A 31 -8.47 -8.38 0.12
N PRO A 32 -7.74 -7.51 -0.63
CA PRO A 32 -6.37 -7.81 -1.06
C PRO A 32 -5.40 -7.94 0.12
N VAL A 33 -5.57 -7.14 1.17
CA VAL A 33 -4.73 -7.19 2.38
C VAL A 33 -4.89 -8.53 3.09
N GLN A 34 -6.14 -8.97 3.32
CA GLN A 34 -6.41 -10.26 3.95
C GLN A 34 -5.85 -11.42 3.12
N SER A 35 -6.05 -11.39 1.79
CA SER A 35 -5.54 -12.43 0.88
C SER A 35 -4.03 -12.53 0.91
N ALA A 36 -3.31 -11.41 1.03
CA ALA A 36 -1.86 -11.38 1.02
C ALA A 36 -1.22 -11.84 2.34
N PHE A 37 -1.88 -11.58 3.46
CA PHE A 37 -1.31 -11.86 4.80
C PHE A 37 -1.92 -13.09 5.47
N GLU A 38 -2.79 -13.85 4.77
CA GLU A 38 -3.43 -15.07 5.28
C GLU A 38 -3.98 -14.88 6.71
N SER A 39 -4.57 -13.71 6.98
CA SER A 39 -5.12 -13.38 8.30
C SER A 39 -6.24 -14.37 8.64
N GLY A 40 -6.08 -15.13 9.72
CA GLY A 40 -7.09 -16.08 10.19
C GLY A 40 -8.44 -15.42 10.44
N GLU A 41 -9.49 -16.25 10.65
CA GLU A 41 -10.84 -15.75 10.95
C GLU A 41 -10.82 -14.79 12.14
N GLY A 42 -11.42 -13.61 11.99
CA GLY A 42 -11.49 -12.54 12.99
C GLY A 42 -10.34 -11.51 12.97
N GLY A 43 -9.19 -11.82 12.38
CA GLY A 43 -8.06 -10.88 12.33
C GLY A 43 -8.36 -9.63 11.52
N ILE A 44 -9.00 -9.78 10.36
CA ILE A 44 -9.32 -8.68 9.47
C ILE A 44 -10.38 -7.73 10.04
N GLU A 45 -11.36 -8.24 10.79
CA GLU A 45 -12.40 -7.39 11.39
C GLU A 45 -11.83 -6.44 12.43
N GLN A 46 -10.95 -6.92 13.31
CA GLN A 46 -10.25 -6.08 14.28
C GLN A 46 -9.37 -5.05 13.59
N TYR A 47 -8.72 -5.45 12.48
CA TYR A 47 -7.87 -4.58 11.69
C TYR A 47 -8.69 -3.45 11.03
N LEU A 48 -9.81 -3.80 10.40
CA LEU A 48 -10.78 -2.85 9.85
C LEU A 48 -11.30 -1.88 10.92
N ALA A 49 -11.64 -2.37 12.11
CA ALA A 49 -12.12 -1.54 13.21
C ALA A 49 -11.07 -0.48 13.62
N ARG A 50 -9.79 -0.86 13.68
CA ARG A 50 -8.68 0.07 13.98
C ARG A 50 -8.54 1.14 12.89
N HIS A 51 -8.62 0.76 11.62
CA HIS A 51 -8.52 1.71 10.51
C HIS A 51 -9.72 2.66 10.46
N ARG A 52 -10.95 2.16 10.70
CA ARG A 52 -12.14 3.02 10.84
C ARG A 52 -12.00 4.02 12.00
N ALA A 53 -11.52 3.55 13.15
CA ALA A 53 -11.29 4.42 14.31
C ALA A 53 -10.23 5.48 14.00
N ALA A 54 -9.15 5.13 13.30
CA ALA A 54 -8.12 6.08 12.89
C ALA A 54 -8.65 7.16 11.94
N LEU A 55 -9.44 6.76 10.93
CA LEU A 55 -10.12 7.71 10.02
C LEU A 55 -11.08 8.63 10.78
N SER A 56 -11.90 8.08 11.66
CA SER A 56 -12.85 8.87 12.50
C SER A 56 -12.13 9.84 13.44
N ALA A 57 -10.92 9.50 13.89
CA ALA A 57 -10.07 10.37 14.70
C ALA A 57 -9.28 11.40 13.84
N GLY A 58 -9.53 11.49 12.53
CA GLY A 58 -8.87 12.44 11.64
C GLY A 58 -7.36 12.18 11.46
N ARG A 59 -6.92 10.92 11.59
CA ARG A 59 -5.52 10.58 11.34
C ARG A 59 -5.18 10.79 9.87
N ALA A 60 -3.95 11.22 9.59
CA ALA A 60 -3.46 11.53 8.26
C ALA A 60 -3.09 10.24 7.49
N LEU A 61 -4.08 9.39 7.27
CA LEU A 61 -3.94 8.16 6.49
C LEU A 61 -5.08 8.05 5.47
N SER A 62 -4.81 7.35 4.37
CA SER A 62 -5.76 7.07 3.31
C SER A 62 -5.54 5.67 2.75
N HIS A 63 -6.60 5.02 2.36
CA HIS A 63 -6.61 3.68 1.81
C HIS A 63 -6.79 3.73 0.31
N PHE A 64 -5.97 3.02 -0.43
CA PHE A 64 -6.04 2.94 -1.88
C PHE A 64 -6.22 1.51 -2.33
N THR A 65 -7.12 1.33 -3.28
CA THR A 65 -7.40 0.03 -3.89
C THR A 65 -7.30 0.14 -5.40
N LEU A 66 -6.60 -0.80 -6.02
CA LEU A 66 -6.58 -1.00 -7.45
C LEU A 66 -7.65 -2.03 -7.82
N TYR A 67 -8.51 -1.63 -8.75
CA TYR A 67 -9.58 -2.46 -9.31
C TYR A 67 -9.23 -2.89 -10.73
N VAL A 68 -9.60 -4.10 -11.07
CA VAL A 68 -9.66 -4.60 -12.44
C VAL A 68 -11.09 -5.10 -12.66
N GLU A 69 -11.79 -4.55 -13.64
CA GLU A 69 -13.20 -4.87 -13.91
C GLU A 69 -14.09 -4.83 -12.65
N GLU A 70 -13.96 -3.73 -11.87
CA GLU A 70 -14.66 -3.49 -10.59
C GLU A 70 -14.30 -4.49 -9.45
N ARG A 71 -13.39 -5.42 -9.65
CA ARG A 71 -12.87 -6.32 -8.62
C ARG A 71 -11.66 -5.69 -7.91
N PRO A 72 -11.65 -5.58 -6.57
CA PRO A 72 -10.46 -5.21 -5.82
C PRO A 72 -9.36 -6.26 -5.99
N VAL A 73 -8.18 -5.89 -6.48
CA VAL A 73 -7.08 -6.84 -6.73
C VAL A 73 -5.81 -6.51 -5.97
N SER A 74 -5.57 -5.24 -5.65
CA SER A 74 -4.41 -4.83 -4.85
C SER A 74 -4.79 -3.64 -3.98
N ALA A 75 -4.23 -3.55 -2.78
CA ALA A 75 -4.51 -2.45 -1.86
C ALA A 75 -3.26 -2.04 -1.09
N LEU A 76 -3.27 -0.82 -0.57
CA LEU A 76 -2.27 -0.30 0.36
C LEU A 76 -2.84 0.83 1.22
N THR A 77 -2.15 1.12 2.31
CA THR A 77 -2.38 2.29 3.17
C THR A 77 -1.28 3.31 2.96
N LEU A 78 -1.67 4.58 2.81
CA LEU A 78 -0.78 5.73 2.75
C LEU A 78 -0.95 6.57 4.00
N SER A 79 0.13 6.80 4.74
CA SER A 79 0.20 7.82 5.79
C SER A 79 0.99 9.03 5.27
N LEU A 80 0.44 10.24 5.46
CA LEU A 80 1.08 11.49 5.06
C LEU A 80 1.44 12.34 6.27
N LEU A 81 2.70 12.72 6.34
CA LEU A 81 3.25 13.68 7.28
C LEU A 81 3.89 14.83 6.49
N PRO A 82 4.18 15.99 7.09
CA PRO A 82 4.85 17.07 6.38
C PRO A 82 6.16 16.60 5.71
N GLY A 83 6.18 16.58 4.38
CA GLY A 83 7.32 16.15 3.57
C GLY A 83 7.59 14.64 3.51
N LEU A 84 6.83 13.81 4.23
CA LEU A 84 7.06 12.37 4.34
C LEU A 84 5.79 11.57 4.04
N ALA A 85 5.92 10.57 3.22
CA ALA A 85 4.91 9.53 2.99
C ALA A 85 5.39 8.19 3.58
N ARG A 86 4.47 7.38 4.08
CA ARG A 86 4.71 5.99 4.45
C ARG A 86 3.67 5.10 3.78
N LEU A 87 4.13 4.00 3.20
CA LEU A 87 3.26 2.96 2.65
C LEU A 87 3.26 1.76 3.59
N ASP A 88 2.06 1.27 3.90
CA ASP A 88 1.82 0.10 4.73
C ASP A 88 0.78 -0.81 4.05
N ASP A 89 0.60 -2.02 4.56
CA ASP A 89 -0.48 -2.95 4.21
C ASP A 89 -0.57 -3.26 2.71
N ILE A 90 0.57 -3.34 2.04
CA ILE A 90 0.59 -3.58 0.60
C ILE A 90 0.27 -5.04 0.33
N GLY A 91 -0.90 -5.32 -0.23
CA GLY A 91 -1.38 -6.66 -0.53
C GLY A 91 -1.95 -6.77 -1.94
N THR A 92 -1.83 -7.97 -2.53
CA THR A 92 -2.46 -8.33 -3.81
C THR A 92 -3.08 -9.71 -3.67
N VAL A 93 -4.31 -9.87 -4.14
CA VAL A 93 -5.00 -11.17 -4.11
C VAL A 93 -4.17 -12.24 -4.83
N GLN A 94 -4.16 -13.46 -4.30
CA GLN A 94 -3.22 -14.51 -4.72
C GLN A 94 -3.28 -14.81 -6.22
N ASP A 95 -4.47 -14.92 -6.79
CA ASP A 95 -4.69 -15.22 -8.22
C ASP A 95 -4.30 -14.06 -9.17
N CYS A 96 -4.01 -12.88 -8.62
CA CYS A 96 -3.58 -11.70 -9.38
C CYS A 96 -2.11 -11.31 -9.13
N GLN A 97 -1.37 -12.10 -8.33
CA GLN A 97 0.04 -11.84 -8.08
C GLN A 97 0.90 -12.03 -9.33
N GLY A 98 2.06 -11.37 -9.38
CA GLY A 98 2.99 -11.47 -10.51
C GLY A 98 2.57 -10.72 -11.78
N GLN A 99 1.41 -10.05 -11.78
CA GLN A 99 0.86 -9.31 -12.94
C GLN A 99 1.18 -7.81 -12.92
N GLY A 100 1.95 -7.35 -11.94
CA GLY A 100 2.39 -5.95 -11.84
C GLY A 100 1.39 -5.01 -11.15
N TYR A 101 0.27 -5.49 -10.61
CA TYR A 101 -0.75 -4.64 -9.98
C TYR A 101 -0.24 -3.92 -8.74
N ALA A 102 0.52 -4.58 -7.86
CA ALA A 102 1.14 -3.93 -6.71
C ALA A 102 2.08 -2.80 -7.15
N THR A 103 2.90 -3.02 -8.17
CA THR A 103 3.80 -2.00 -8.71
C THR A 103 3.03 -0.81 -9.26
N ALA A 104 1.96 -1.06 -10.03
CA ALA A 104 1.11 -0.01 -10.61
C ALA A 104 0.42 0.81 -9.51
N LEU A 105 -0.11 0.15 -8.48
CA LEU A 105 -0.73 0.81 -7.33
C LEU A 105 0.28 1.69 -6.57
N ILE A 106 1.47 1.14 -6.27
CA ILE A 106 2.54 1.89 -5.60
C ILE A 106 2.89 3.15 -6.41
N GLN A 107 3.10 3.04 -7.72
CA GLN A 107 3.44 4.18 -8.56
C GLN A 107 2.35 5.26 -8.55
N ALA A 108 1.09 4.88 -8.64
CA ALA A 108 -0.03 5.82 -8.59
C ALA A 108 -0.10 6.56 -7.24
N VAL A 109 0.11 5.84 -6.14
CA VAL A 109 0.06 6.43 -4.79
C VAL A 109 1.30 7.27 -4.49
N LEU A 110 2.49 6.92 -5.01
CA LEU A 110 3.67 7.77 -4.92
C LEU A 110 3.48 9.10 -5.66
N ALA A 111 2.87 9.08 -6.85
CA ALA A 111 2.51 10.29 -7.58
C ALA A 111 1.51 11.16 -6.80
N PHE A 112 0.50 10.54 -6.19
CA PHE A 112 -0.46 11.21 -5.33
C PHE A 112 0.21 11.85 -4.10
N ALA A 113 1.09 11.12 -3.39
CA ALA A 113 1.82 11.62 -2.24
C ALA A 113 2.73 12.81 -2.60
N ARG A 114 3.45 12.71 -3.72
CA ARG A 114 4.28 13.78 -4.24
C ARG A 114 3.46 15.05 -4.55
N ALA A 115 2.32 14.91 -5.19
CA ALA A 115 1.41 16.03 -5.49
C ALA A 115 0.90 16.74 -4.22
N ARG A 116 0.93 16.05 -3.06
CA ARG A 116 0.59 16.59 -1.73
C ARG A 116 1.81 17.05 -0.92
N GLY A 117 2.96 17.20 -1.56
CA GLY A 117 4.16 17.77 -0.95
C GLY A 117 5.07 16.78 -0.23
N ALA A 118 4.82 15.47 -0.31
CA ALA A 118 5.78 14.48 0.17
C ALA A 118 7.05 14.51 -0.70
N ARG A 119 8.20 14.57 -0.04
CA ARG A 119 9.52 14.56 -0.70
C ARG A 119 10.23 13.24 -0.53
N THR A 120 9.87 12.50 0.49
CA THR A 120 10.44 11.19 0.83
C THR A 120 9.32 10.21 1.07
N CYS A 121 9.52 8.96 0.66
CA CYS A 121 8.63 7.86 1.01
C CYS A 121 9.42 6.74 1.70
N VAL A 122 8.82 6.16 2.74
CA VAL A 122 9.36 5.02 3.47
C VAL A 122 8.35 3.88 3.50
N LEU A 123 8.83 2.67 3.65
CA LEU A 123 8.04 1.47 3.92
C LEU A 123 8.89 0.44 4.65
N GLU A 124 8.22 -0.54 5.23
CA GLU A 124 8.84 -1.76 5.75
C GLU A 124 8.63 -2.88 4.73
N ALA A 125 9.69 -3.59 4.39
CA ALA A 125 9.66 -4.65 3.39
C ALA A 125 9.76 -6.02 4.05
N SER A 126 8.83 -6.93 3.71
CA SER A 126 9.06 -8.36 3.89
C SER A 126 10.12 -8.85 2.89
N LEU A 127 10.70 -10.02 3.13
CA LEU A 127 11.65 -10.64 2.19
C LEU A 127 11.05 -10.81 0.79
N ASP A 128 9.79 -11.22 0.72
CA ASP A 128 9.07 -11.46 -0.53
C ASP A 128 8.77 -10.16 -1.30
N GLY A 129 8.47 -9.07 -0.58
CA GLY A 129 8.18 -7.77 -1.16
C GLY A 129 9.41 -6.98 -1.62
N LEU A 130 10.60 -7.34 -1.14
CA LEU A 130 11.82 -6.56 -1.33
C LEU A 130 12.15 -6.28 -2.80
N SER A 131 11.93 -7.26 -3.68
CA SER A 131 12.20 -7.13 -5.11
C SER A 131 11.30 -6.09 -5.79
N ILE A 132 10.03 -6.01 -5.39
CA ILE A 132 9.05 -5.06 -5.92
C ILE A 132 9.46 -3.63 -5.53
N TYR A 133 9.84 -3.43 -4.27
CA TYR A 133 10.23 -2.11 -3.77
C TYR A 133 11.53 -1.61 -4.38
N ARG A 134 12.53 -2.49 -4.56
CA ARG A 134 13.77 -2.13 -5.28
C ARG A 134 13.48 -1.72 -6.73
N LYS A 135 12.61 -2.42 -7.43
CA LYS A 135 12.18 -2.06 -8.80
C LYS A 135 11.45 -0.72 -8.82
N ALA A 136 10.68 -0.39 -7.78
CA ALA A 136 10.04 0.90 -7.61
C ALA A 136 11.03 2.03 -7.23
N GLY A 137 12.31 1.73 -6.99
CA GLY A 137 13.35 2.70 -6.71
C GLY A 137 13.66 2.90 -5.23
N PHE A 138 13.05 2.12 -4.33
CA PHE A 138 13.36 2.18 -2.91
C PHE A 138 14.76 1.63 -2.62
N LYS A 139 15.46 2.29 -1.71
CA LYS A 139 16.77 1.88 -1.21
C LYS A 139 16.64 1.42 0.25
N PRO A 140 17.32 0.35 0.66
CA PRO A 140 17.35 -0.06 2.06
C PRO A 140 18.01 1.01 2.92
N LEU A 141 17.51 1.21 4.13
CA LEU A 141 18.14 2.06 5.16
C LEU A 141 18.83 1.20 6.20
N PHE A 142 18.13 0.19 6.72
CA PHE A 142 18.61 -0.74 7.73
C PHE A 142 17.74 -1.99 7.71
N ASP A 143 18.24 -3.05 8.31
CA ASP A 143 17.48 -4.27 8.61
C ASP A 143 17.17 -4.30 10.11
N TYR A 144 15.99 -4.82 10.45
CA TYR A 144 15.60 -5.09 11.83
C TYR A 144 15.10 -6.54 11.97
N ARG A 145 15.16 -7.05 13.19
CA ARG A 145 14.64 -8.38 13.52
C ARG A 145 13.50 -8.24 14.50
N THR A 146 12.40 -8.91 14.21
CA THR A 146 11.27 -9.03 15.13
C THR A 146 11.46 -10.27 15.98
N PHE A 147 11.32 -10.14 17.30
CA PHE A 147 11.34 -11.25 18.24
C PHE A 147 9.94 -11.39 18.81
N CYS A 148 9.35 -12.59 18.72
CA CYS A 148 8.11 -12.94 19.41
C CYS A 148 8.46 -13.65 20.71
N GLN A 149 7.78 -13.30 21.82
CA GLN A 149 7.78 -14.14 23.01
C GLN A 149 6.95 -15.39 22.71
N GLU A 150 7.50 -16.57 22.99
CA GLU A 150 6.78 -17.85 22.98
C GLU A 150 5.82 -17.94 24.17
#